data_89d64ac582b293caceef3cd490e31e0d
#
_entry.id   89d64ac582b293caceef3cd490e31e0d
#
_cell.length_a   1.000
_cell.length_b   1.000
_cell.length_c   1.000
_cell.angle_alpha   90.00
_cell.angle_beta   90.00
_cell.angle_gamma   90.00
#
_symmetry.space_group_name_H-M   'P 1'
#
loop_
_entity.id
_entity.type
_entity.pdbx_description
1 polymer ?
#
loop_
_entity_poly.entity_id
_entity_poly.type
_entity_poly.pdbx_seq_one_letter_code
_entity_poly.pdbx_strand_id
1 'polypeptide(L)'
;TLDSNGKGPWAGNEFNHIEDTIIQQIFDFISLFKKYIVWVNTVELPKKSPISLIDEIKIDHFLSFNYTPTFLKLYSSASALSQKNICYVHGRLDEDSNAPIVMGVGSDFYNADLNEYFLKTFKFYQRYKYCTDLNFLNWFKEIRVEYSWAPSGQADEEFNVYIYGHSLDPTDKDILLPFFETENANIVVYYFDENSRFSLEKNLLKILG
;
A
#
# COMPACT_ATOMS: atom_id res chain seq x y z
N THR A 1 1.69 -37.93 12.01
CA THR A 1 2.79 -38.95 12.10
C THR A 1 3.43 -39.00 10.72
N LEU A 2 4.76 -38.91 10.64
CA LEU A 2 5.53 -39.08 9.41
C LEU A 2 5.44 -40.54 8.95
N ASP A 3 5.48 -40.77 7.62
CA ASP A 3 5.58 -42.10 7.05
C ASP A 3 6.97 -42.71 7.27
N SER A 4 7.19 -43.94 6.81
CA SER A 4 8.48 -44.67 6.93
C SER A 4 9.64 -43.98 6.19
N ASN A 5 9.36 -42.98 5.34
CA ASN A 5 10.35 -42.19 4.58
C ASN A 5 10.52 -40.78 5.15
N GLY A 6 9.93 -40.50 6.34
CA GLY A 6 10.02 -39.17 6.97
C GLY A 6 9.10 -38.10 6.36
N LYS A 7 8.13 -38.52 5.52
CA LYS A 7 7.17 -37.61 4.90
C LYS A 7 5.89 -37.52 5.74
N GLY A 8 5.39 -36.31 5.91
CA GLY A 8 4.11 -36.05 6.54
C GLY A 8 2.93 -36.57 5.68
N PRO A 9 1.73 -36.68 6.27
CA PRO A 9 0.53 -37.21 5.59
C PRO A 9 0.11 -36.41 4.34
N TRP A 10 0.71 -35.28 4.09
CA TRP A 10 0.45 -34.37 2.96
C TRP A 10 1.62 -34.28 1.97
N ALA A 11 2.52 -35.27 1.95
CA ALA A 11 3.65 -35.27 1.04
C ALA A 11 3.24 -35.85 -0.31
N GLY A 12 3.29 -35.03 -1.38
CA GLY A 12 3.09 -35.47 -2.77
C GLY A 12 2.07 -34.64 -3.54
N ASN A 13 1.56 -35.21 -4.62
CA ASN A 13 0.69 -34.54 -5.60
C ASN A 13 -0.60 -33.94 -5.00
N GLU A 14 -1.11 -34.48 -3.87
CA GLU A 14 -2.32 -33.97 -3.22
C GLU A 14 -2.10 -32.59 -2.58
N PHE A 15 -0.93 -32.36 -1.99
CA PHE A 15 -0.60 -31.05 -1.39
C PHE A 15 -0.51 -29.97 -2.49
N ASN A 16 0.17 -30.26 -3.57
CA ASN A 16 0.28 -29.34 -4.72
C ASN A 16 -1.10 -29.03 -5.31
N HIS A 17 -2.01 -29.99 -5.36
CA HIS A 17 -3.36 -29.75 -5.87
C HIS A 17 -4.17 -28.83 -4.96
N ILE A 18 -4.03 -28.96 -3.62
CA ILE A 18 -4.70 -28.08 -2.65
C ILE A 18 -4.16 -26.65 -2.80
N GLU A 19 -2.83 -26.48 -2.90
CA GLU A 19 -2.20 -25.20 -3.09
C GLU A 19 -2.68 -24.51 -4.39
N ASP A 20 -2.69 -25.22 -5.51
CA ASP A 20 -3.17 -24.71 -6.79
C ASP A 20 -4.64 -24.27 -6.70
N THR A 21 -5.46 -25.05 -5.98
CA THR A 21 -6.88 -24.73 -5.78
C THR A 21 -7.05 -23.45 -4.96
N ILE A 22 -6.32 -23.29 -3.87
CA ILE A 22 -6.37 -22.09 -3.03
C ILE A 22 -5.93 -20.85 -3.83
N ILE A 23 -4.84 -20.95 -4.56
CA ILE A 23 -4.33 -19.86 -5.38
C ILE A 23 -5.34 -19.48 -6.46
N GLN A 24 -5.96 -20.47 -7.13
CA GLN A 24 -6.99 -20.18 -8.12
C GLN A 24 -8.19 -19.46 -7.49
N GLN A 25 -8.64 -19.88 -6.31
CA GLN A 25 -9.73 -19.20 -5.59
C GLN A 25 -9.36 -17.75 -5.24
N ILE A 26 -8.12 -17.49 -4.86
CA ILE A 26 -7.63 -16.11 -4.62
C ILE A 26 -7.71 -15.27 -5.91
N PHE A 27 -7.27 -15.80 -7.04
CA PHE A 27 -7.35 -15.09 -8.31
C PHE A 27 -8.79 -14.86 -8.79
N ASP A 28 -9.67 -15.84 -8.58
CA ASP A 28 -11.09 -15.68 -8.87
C ASP A 28 -11.73 -14.59 -8.00
N PHE A 29 -11.39 -14.57 -6.71
CA PHE A 29 -11.80 -13.50 -5.80
C PHE A 29 -11.27 -12.14 -6.26
N ILE A 30 -9.99 -12.02 -6.61
CA ILE A 30 -9.41 -10.78 -7.13
C ILE A 30 -10.15 -10.32 -8.40
N SER A 31 -10.47 -11.24 -9.30
CA SER A 31 -11.23 -10.93 -10.52
C SER A 31 -12.63 -10.37 -10.21
N LEU A 32 -13.33 -10.96 -9.24
CA LEU A 32 -14.63 -10.49 -8.79
C LEU A 32 -14.51 -9.12 -8.08
N PHE A 33 -13.51 -8.97 -7.23
CA PHE A 33 -13.23 -7.73 -6.53
C PHE A 33 -12.94 -6.57 -7.49
N LYS A 34 -12.19 -6.81 -8.57
CA LYS A 34 -11.96 -5.81 -9.62
C LYS A 34 -13.27 -5.30 -10.23
N LYS A 35 -14.18 -6.19 -10.56
CA LYS A 35 -15.51 -5.81 -11.10
C LYS A 35 -16.29 -4.97 -10.10
N TYR A 36 -16.23 -5.31 -8.82
CA TYR A 36 -16.84 -4.52 -7.75
C TYR A 36 -16.21 -3.11 -7.66
N ILE A 37 -14.90 -2.98 -7.72
CA ILE A 37 -14.23 -1.67 -7.67
C ILE A 37 -14.58 -0.80 -8.89
N VAL A 38 -14.63 -1.40 -10.08
CA VAL A 38 -15.08 -0.68 -11.29
C VAL A 38 -16.52 -0.17 -11.11
N TRP A 39 -17.41 -1.00 -10.55
CA TRP A 39 -18.76 -0.57 -10.22
C TRP A 39 -18.76 0.56 -9.17
N VAL A 40 -17.96 0.47 -8.11
CA VAL A 40 -17.82 1.54 -7.10
C VAL A 40 -17.42 2.88 -7.75
N ASN A 41 -16.57 2.86 -8.76
CA ASN A 41 -16.16 4.08 -9.47
C ASN A 41 -17.29 4.76 -10.25
N THR A 42 -18.43 4.05 -10.49
CA THR A 42 -19.64 4.63 -11.11
C THR A 42 -20.55 5.32 -10.09
N VAL A 43 -20.32 5.12 -8.78
CA VAL A 43 -21.12 5.75 -7.74
C VAL A 43 -20.87 7.26 -7.72
N GLU A 44 -21.95 8.02 -7.71
CA GLU A 44 -21.89 9.47 -7.68
C GLU A 44 -21.29 9.97 -6.36
N LEU A 45 -20.23 10.76 -6.44
CA LEU A 45 -19.57 11.31 -5.28
C LEU A 45 -20.23 12.59 -4.79
N PRO A 46 -20.15 12.92 -3.49
CA PRO A 46 -20.68 14.17 -2.96
C PRO A 46 -19.98 15.36 -3.64
N LYS A 47 -20.74 16.43 -3.88
CA LYS A 47 -20.25 17.65 -4.55
C LYS A 47 -19.32 18.50 -3.69
N LYS A 48 -19.27 18.23 -2.38
CA LYS A 48 -18.41 18.95 -1.43
C LYS A 48 -17.43 17.98 -0.82
N SER A 49 -16.22 18.46 -0.60
CA SER A 49 -15.23 17.72 0.19
C SER A 49 -15.82 17.32 1.54
N PRO A 50 -15.72 16.05 1.93
CA PRO A 50 -16.24 15.58 3.21
C PRO A 50 -15.42 16.11 4.40
N ILE A 51 -14.18 16.53 4.20
CA ILE A 51 -13.29 17.04 5.24
C ILE A 51 -12.59 18.30 4.72
N SER A 52 -13.06 19.47 5.17
CA SER A 52 -12.51 20.76 4.75
C SER A 52 -11.02 20.94 5.10
N LEU A 53 -10.60 20.38 6.23
CA LEU A 53 -9.20 20.45 6.67
C LEU A 53 -8.22 19.87 5.64
N ILE A 54 -8.62 18.82 4.91
CA ILE A 54 -7.77 18.24 3.86
C ILE A 54 -7.65 19.17 2.66
N ASP A 55 -8.70 19.91 2.31
CA ASP A 55 -8.64 20.89 1.22
C ASP A 55 -7.71 22.09 1.52
N GLU A 56 -7.45 22.36 2.80
CA GLU A 56 -6.56 23.44 3.24
C GLU A 56 -5.07 23.04 3.20
N ILE A 57 -4.78 21.74 3.12
CA ILE A 57 -3.40 21.22 3.06
C ILE A 57 -2.86 21.38 1.64
N LYS A 58 -1.72 22.06 1.51
CA LYS A 58 -0.98 22.02 0.26
C LYS A 58 -0.35 20.64 0.09
N ILE A 59 -0.76 19.93 -0.97
CA ILE A 59 -0.27 18.60 -1.29
C ILE A 59 0.69 18.70 -2.46
N ASP A 60 1.95 18.32 -2.26
CA ASP A 60 2.97 18.27 -3.31
C ASP A 60 3.06 16.86 -3.91
N HIS A 61 2.81 15.82 -3.10
CA HIS A 61 2.82 14.41 -3.51
C HIS A 61 1.65 13.67 -2.89
N PHE A 62 1.11 12.69 -3.60
CA PHE A 62 -0.02 11.87 -3.15
C PHE A 62 0.26 10.40 -3.38
N LEU A 63 0.30 9.63 -2.29
CA LEU A 63 0.45 8.18 -2.30
C LEU A 63 -0.84 7.52 -1.83
N SER A 64 -1.35 6.56 -2.59
CA SER A 64 -2.59 5.85 -2.29
C SER A 64 -2.38 4.35 -2.21
N PHE A 65 -2.98 3.75 -1.17
CA PHE A 65 -3.16 2.31 -1.01
C PHE A 65 -4.52 1.85 -1.54
N ASN A 66 -5.40 2.79 -1.92
CA ASN A 66 -6.71 2.49 -2.48
C ASN A 66 -6.61 2.20 -3.98
N TYR A 67 -7.57 1.42 -4.47
CA TYR A 67 -7.67 1.07 -5.89
C TYR A 67 -8.49 2.07 -6.71
N THR A 68 -9.06 3.11 -6.07
CA THR A 68 -9.96 4.07 -6.71
C THR A 68 -9.38 5.48 -6.71
N PRO A 69 -9.66 6.32 -7.71
CA PRO A 69 -9.25 7.72 -7.75
C PRO A 69 -10.13 8.64 -6.89
N THR A 70 -10.88 8.10 -5.94
CA THR A 70 -11.88 8.81 -5.15
C THR A 70 -11.31 10.05 -4.46
N PHE A 71 -10.12 9.95 -3.87
CA PHE A 71 -9.48 11.08 -3.20
C PHE A 71 -9.22 12.24 -4.15
N LEU A 72 -8.66 11.97 -5.33
CA LEU A 72 -8.37 13.00 -6.34
C LEU A 72 -9.64 13.66 -6.91
N LYS A 73 -10.75 12.93 -6.88
CA LYS A 73 -12.06 13.47 -7.33
C LYS A 73 -12.75 14.31 -6.25
N LEU A 74 -12.49 14.04 -4.97
CA LEU A 74 -13.15 14.70 -3.84
C LEU A 74 -12.42 15.95 -3.37
N TYR A 75 -11.08 15.98 -3.44
CA TYR A 75 -10.28 17.05 -2.86
C TYR A 75 -9.59 17.89 -3.94
N SER A 76 -9.92 19.17 -3.98
CA SER A 76 -9.41 20.11 -4.98
C SER A 76 -7.91 20.34 -4.85
N SER A 77 -7.38 20.30 -3.63
CA SER A 77 -5.94 20.40 -3.35
C SER A 77 -5.11 19.30 -4.03
N ALA A 78 -5.70 18.12 -4.21
CA ALA A 78 -5.05 16.99 -4.88
C ALA A 78 -5.28 16.98 -6.40
N SER A 79 -6.33 17.63 -6.89
CA SER A 79 -6.67 17.65 -8.34
C SER A 79 -5.67 18.41 -9.21
N ALA A 80 -4.86 19.30 -8.62
CA ALA A 80 -3.82 20.06 -9.30
C ALA A 80 -2.47 19.33 -9.42
N LEU A 81 -2.34 18.13 -8.81
CA LEU A 81 -1.09 17.38 -8.85
C LEU A 81 -0.77 16.86 -10.25
N SER A 82 0.50 16.94 -10.62
CA SER A 82 0.98 16.28 -11.83
C SER A 82 1.01 14.76 -11.65
N GLN A 83 0.88 14.00 -12.76
CA GLN A 83 0.86 12.53 -12.70
C GLN A 83 2.13 11.92 -12.05
N LYS A 84 3.30 12.57 -12.20
CA LYS A 84 4.54 12.11 -11.56
C LYS A 84 4.53 12.20 -10.03
N ASN A 85 3.63 13.02 -9.47
CA ASN A 85 3.48 13.24 -8.05
C ASN A 85 2.31 12.44 -7.45
N ILE A 86 1.72 11.54 -8.22
CA ILE A 86 0.63 10.65 -7.82
C ILE A 86 1.14 9.22 -7.91
N CYS A 87 0.96 8.43 -6.86
CA CYS A 87 1.36 7.03 -6.80
C CYS A 87 0.25 6.16 -6.22
N TYR A 88 -0.12 5.09 -6.93
CA TYR A 88 -1.04 4.05 -6.47
C TYR A 88 -0.28 2.74 -6.28
N VAL A 89 0.27 2.54 -5.09
CA VAL A 89 1.19 1.42 -4.80
C VAL A 89 0.59 0.03 -4.95
N HIS A 90 -0.73 -0.07 -4.87
CA HIS A 90 -1.46 -1.33 -5.10
C HIS A 90 -2.15 -1.39 -6.47
N GLY A 91 -1.83 -0.45 -7.35
CA GLY A 91 -2.53 -0.29 -8.64
C GLY A 91 -3.81 0.50 -8.51
N ARG A 92 -4.34 0.94 -9.65
CA ARG A 92 -5.56 1.73 -9.74
C ARG A 92 -6.49 1.13 -10.79
N LEU A 93 -7.75 1.04 -10.45
CA LEU A 93 -8.82 0.64 -11.35
C LEU A 93 -9.70 1.85 -11.65
N ASP A 94 -9.66 2.31 -12.89
CA ASP A 94 -10.59 3.32 -13.39
C ASP A 94 -11.78 2.60 -14.09
N GLU A 95 -11.85 2.67 -15.41
CA GLU A 95 -12.86 1.98 -16.22
C GLU A 95 -12.41 0.59 -16.67
N ASP A 96 -11.10 0.35 -16.70
CA ASP A 96 -10.51 -0.92 -17.12
C ASP A 96 -10.35 -1.89 -15.94
N SER A 97 -11.18 -2.94 -15.93
CA SER A 97 -11.09 -4.01 -14.92
C SER A 97 -9.90 -4.97 -15.15
N ASN A 98 -9.15 -4.84 -16.25
CA ASN A 98 -7.99 -5.67 -16.54
C ASN A 98 -6.70 -5.13 -15.93
N ALA A 99 -6.66 -3.85 -15.52
CA ALA A 99 -5.50 -3.28 -14.86
C ALA A 99 -5.04 -4.16 -13.68
N PRO A 100 -3.74 -4.38 -13.50
CA PRO A 100 -3.25 -5.18 -12.38
C PRO A 100 -3.49 -4.47 -11.05
N ILE A 101 -3.85 -5.24 -10.03
CA ILE A 101 -3.90 -4.78 -8.64
C ILE A 101 -3.10 -5.71 -7.74
N VAL A 102 -2.58 -5.15 -6.65
CA VAL A 102 -1.82 -5.88 -5.62
C VAL A 102 -2.75 -6.17 -4.46
N MET A 103 -3.00 -7.45 -4.21
CA MET A 103 -3.80 -7.91 -3.08
C MET A 103 -3.18 -9.18 -2.51
N GLY A 104 -2.76 -9.14 -1.26
CA GLY A 104 -2.09 -10.28 -0.65
C GLY A 104 -1.58 -10.00 0.75
N VAL A 105 -0.60 -10.79 1.16
CA VAL A 105 0.03 -10.74 2.49
C VAL A 105 1.37 -10.00 2.45
N GLY A 106 1.85 -9.59 3.63
CA GLY A 106 3.17 -8.98 3.78
C GLY A 106 4.30 -10.00 3.79
N SER A 107 5.52 -9.50 3.66
CA SER A 107 6.74 -10.32 3.64
C SER A 107 7.06 -10.99 4.99
N ASP A 108 6.47 -10.54 6.09
CA ASP A 108 6.70 -11.11 7.42
C ASP A 108 6.26 -12.59 7.53
N PHE A 109 5.42 -13.04 6.60
CA PHE A 109 5.04 -14.44 6.46
C PHE A 109 6.01 -15.26 5.62
N TYR A 110 7.08 -14.63 5.10
CA TYR A 110 8.08 -15.35 4.30
C TYR A 110 8.91 -16.24 5.22
N ASN A 111 8.77 -17.56 5.01
CA ASN A 111 9.68 -18.57 5.52
C ASN A 111 10.45 -19.14 4.32
N ALA A 112 11.76 -19.36 4.47
CA ALA A 112 12.61 -19.90 3.41
C ALA A 112 12.12 -21.26 2.87
N ASP A 113 11.34 -21.99 3.67
CA ASP A 113 10.73 -23.28 3.30
C ASP A 113 9.37 -23.10 2.59
N LEU A 114 8.87 -21.85 2.44
CA LEU A 114 7.64 -21.60 1.70
C LEU A 114 7.85 -21.87 0.22
N ASN A 115 6.95 -22.68 -0.30
CA ASN A 115 6.90 -23.07 -1.69
C ASN A 115 6.76 -21.83 -2.60
N GLU A 116 7.36 -21.89 -3.79
CA GLU A 116 7.26 -20.88 -4.86
C GLU A 116 5.82 -20.44 -5.15
N TYR A 117 4.84 -21.30 -4.90
CA TYR A 117 3.42 -21.00 -5.08
C TYR A 117 2.93 -19.85 -4.19
N PHE A 118 3.35 -19.81 -2.92
CA PHE A 118 2.94 -18.74 -2.00
C PHE A 118 3.57 -17.39 -2.33
N LEU A 119 4.68 -17.38 -3.05
CA LEU A 119 5.32 -16.14 -3.48
C LEU A 119 4.35 -15.22 -4.24
N LYS A 120 3.45 -15.83 -5.04
CA LYS A 120 2.43 -15.10 -5.82
C LYS A 120 1.41 -14.36 -4.95
N THR A 121 1.29 -14.71 -3.67
CA THR A 121 0.38 -14.07 -2.72
C THR A 121 1.01 -12.90 -1.98
N PHE A 122 2.32 -12.70 -2.06
CA PHE A 122 3.00 -11.61 -1.39
C PHE A 122 2.84 -10.30 -2.16
N LYS A 123 2.45 -9.22 -1.45
CA LYS A 123 2.27 -7.89 -2.01
C LYS A 123 3.53 -7.38 -2.71
N PHE A 124 4.72 -7.54 -2.09
CA PHE A 124 5.99 -7.08 -2.69
C PHE A 124 6.28 -7.77 -4.03
N TYR A 125 6.03 -9.09 -4.12
CA TYR A 125 6.23 -9.85 -5.36
C TYR A 125 5.25 -9.40 -6.44
N GLN A 126 3.99 -9.20 -6.07
CA GLN A 126 2.96 -8.72 -7.00
C GLN A 126 3.32 -7.33 -7.53
N ARG A 127 3.77 -6.39 -6.67
CA ARG A 127 4.24 -5.06 -7.10
C ARG A 127 5.37 -5.16 -8.11
N TYR A 128 6.38 -5.99 -7.80
CA TYR A 128 7.48 -6.23 -8.72
C TYR A 128 7.00 -6.84 -10.05
N LYS A 129 6.19 -7.88 -10.00
CA LYS A 129 5.71 -8.61 -11.19
C LYS A 129 4.82 -7.76 -12.08
N TYR A 130 3.96 -6.95 -11.48
CA TYR A 130 2.98 -6.13 -12.20
C TYR A 130 3.51 -4.74 -12.53
N CYS A 131 4.71 -4.42 -12.10
CA CYS A 131 5.31 -3.08 -12.24
C CYS A 131 4.33 -1.99 -11.77
N THR A 132 3.69 -2.20 -10.60
CA THR A 132 2.83 -1.18 -10.03
C THR A 132 3.64 0.06 -9.70
N ASP A 133 2.96 1.18 -9.63
CA ASP A 133 3.59 2.48 -9.49
C ASP A 133 4.48 2.55 -8.22
N LEU A 134 5.78 2.75 -8.42
CA LEU A 134 6.80 2.94 -7.38
C LEU A 134 7.45 4.32 -7.46
N ASN A 135 6.79 5.28 -8.11
CA ASN A 135 7.31 6.64 -8.28
C ASN A 135 7.63 7.34 -6.96
N PHE A 136 6.94 6.97 -5.87
CA PHE A 136 7.22 7.50 -4.54
C PHE A 136 8.68 7.30 -4.10
N LEU A 137 9.37 6.29 -4.59
CA LEU A 137 10.80 6.08 -4.29
C LEU A 137 11.69 7.18 -4.89
N ASN A 138 11.24 7.84 -5.96
CA ASN A 138 11.96 8.97 -6.54
C ASN A 138 11.78 10.23 -5.70
N TRP A 139 10.64 10.39 -5.02
CA TRP A 139 10.41 11.53 -4.13
C TRP A 139 11.46 11.60 -3.00
N PHE A 140 11.82 10.46 -2.42
CA PHE A 140 12.90 10.42 -1.41
C PHE A 140 14.25 10.83 -1.97
N LYS A 141 14.52 10.55 -3.25
CA LYS A 141 15.77 11.00 -3.89
C LYS A 141 15.76 12.51 -4.10
N GLU A 142 14.64 13.06 -4.53
CA GLU A 142 14.46 14.50 -4.72
C GLU A 142 14.62 15.23 -3.38
N ILE A 143 13.93 14.78 -2.34
CA ILE A 143 14.05 15.32 -0.99
C ILE A 143 15.50 15.26 -0.49
N ARG A 144 16.18 14.11 -0.59
CA ARG A 144 17.57 13.96 -0.15
C ARG A 144 18.55 14.86 -0.94
N VAL A 145 18.31 15.09 -2.22
CA VAL A 145 19.15 15.98 -3.05
C VAL A 145 18.97 17.42 -2.61
N GLU A 146 17.77 17.88 -2.37
CA GLU A 146 17.50 19.23 -1.89
C GLU A 146 18.19 19.49 -0.54
N TYR A 147 18.13 18.53 0.40
CA TYR A 147 18.77 18.64 1.72
C TYR A 147 20.30 18.51 1.66
N SER A 148 20.86 17.73 0.75
CA SER A 148 22.32 17.55 0.66
C SER A 148 23.08 18.77 0.16
N TRP A 149 22.42 19.73 -0.47
CA TRP A 149 22.99 20.99 -0.99
C TRP A 149 22.74 22.18 -0.06
N ALA A 150 22.00 21.99 1.03
CA ALA A 150 21.82 23.07 2.00
C ALA A 150 23.15 23.37 2.70
N PRO A 151 23.57 24.66 2.78
CA PRO A 151 24.76 25.03 3.53
C PRO A 151 24.63 24.55 4.98
N SER A 152 25.67 23.93 5.52
CA SER A 152 25.73 23.49 6.91
C SER A 152 25.37 24.61 7.86
N GLY A 153 24.20 24.55 8.50
CA GLY A 153 23.68 25.56 9.41
C GLY A 153 22.36 26.22 9.04
N GLN A 154 21.77 25.94 7.86
CA GLN A 154 20.35 26.20 7.63
C GLN A 154 19.58 25.01 8.20
N ALA A 155 18.57 25.31 9.05
CA ALA A 155 17.66 24.29 9.59
C ALA A 155 17.08 23.53 8.38
N ASP A 156 17.25 22.21 8.42
CA ASP A 156 16.67 21.33 7.42
C ASP A 156 15.18 21.63 7.32
N GLU A 157 14.66 21.93 6.13
CA GLU A 157 13.23 22.16 5.96
C GLU A 157 12.50 20.86 6.36
N GLU A 158 11.62 20.98 7.35
CA GLU A 158 10.75 19.87 7.75
C GLU A 158 9.76 19.59 6.61
N PHE A 159 9.60 18.34 6.23
CA PHE A 159 8.50 17.96 5.35
C PHE A 159 7.42 17.22 6.12
N ASN A 160 6.17 17.47 5.73
CA ASN A 160 5.02 16.92 6.42
C ASN A 160 4.48 15.71 5.68
N VAL A 161 4.28 14.61 6.40
CA VAL A 161 3.61 13.39 5.93
C VAL A 161 2.26 13.29 6.61
N TYR A 162 1.19 13.40 5.85
CA TYR A 162 -0.17 13.28 6.36
C TYR A 162 -0.72 11.90 6.00
N ILE A 163 -1.05 11.10 7.01
CA ILE A 163 -1.61 9.75 6.84
C ILE A 163 -3.10 9.80 7.17
N TYR A 164 -3.93 9.52 6.17
CA TYR A 164 -5.38 9.56 6.30
C TYR A 164 -6.03 8.26 5.82
N GLY A 165 -6.88 7.65 6.68
CA GLY A 165 -7.67 6.46 6.33
C GLY A 165 -6.86 5.19 6.09
N HIS A 166 -5.59 5.16 6.49
CA HIS A 166 -4.74 3.97 6.40
C HIS A 166 -4.61 3.31 7.77
N SER A 167 -4.69 1.98 7.81
CA SER A 167 -4.62 1.19 9.06
C SER A 167 -3.21 1.05 9.63
N LEU A 168 -2.17 1.48 8.91
CA LEU A 168 -0.76 1.19 9.19
C LEU A 168 -0.51 -0.32 9.34
N ASP A 169 -1.16 -1.13 8.50
CA ASP A 169 -1.01 -2.57 8.56
C ASP A 169 0.45 -2.96 8.24
N PRO A 170 1.08 -3.84 9.04
CA PRO A 170 2.46 -4.28 8.81
C PRO A 170 2.68 -4.95 7.45
N THR A 171 1.63 -5.42 6.78
CA THR A 171 1.75 -5.98 5.42
C THR A 171 2.20 -4.95 4.37
N ASP A 172 2.15 -3.66 4.71
CA ASP A 172 2.62 -2.55 3.88
C ASP A 172 3.88 -1.87 4.45
N LYS A 173 4.57 -2.55 5.39
CA LYS A 173 5.78 -2.03 6.07
C LYS A 173 6.84 -1.57 5.08
N ASP A 174 7.07 -2.31 4.01
CA ASP A 174 8.07 -2.00 2.98
C ASP A 174 7.82 -0.66 2.24
N ILE A 175 6.57 -0.18 2.26
CA ILE A 175 6.20 1.14 1.71
C ILE A 175 6.21 2.21 2.79
N LEU A 176 5.73 1.89 3.99
CA LEU A 176 5.53 2.86 5.07
C LEU A 176 6.84 3.20 5.79
N LEU A 177 7.71 2.21 6.02
CA LEU A 177 8.93 2.36 6.80
C LEU A 177 9.85 3.48 6.28
N PRO A 178 10.10 3.63 4.96
CA PRO A 178 10.91 4.73 4.46
C PRO A 178 10.44 6.13 4.86
N PHE A 179 9.12 6.34 5.02
CA PHE A 179 8.59 7.62 5.50
C PHE A 179 8.88 7.85 6.98
N PHE A 180 8.80 6.79 7.80
CA PHE A 180 9.08 6.89 9.25
C PHE A 180 10.57 7.00 9.57
N GLU A 181 11.45 6.49 8.70
CA GLU A 181 12.90 6.54 8.87
C GLU A 181 13.54 7.78 8.24
N THR A 182 12.77 8.60 7.55
CA THR A 182 13.32 9.81 6.93
C THR A 182 13.50 10.88 8.01
N GLU A 183 14.75 11.38 8.12
CA GLU A 183 15.09 12.50 9.00
C GLU A 183 14.28 13.74 8.63
N ASN A 184 13.88 14.52 9.63
CA ASN A 184 13.07 15.75 9.50
C ASN A 184 11.65 15.56 8.93
N ALA A 185 11.14 14.32 8.89
CA ALA A 185 9.74 14.07 8.59
C ALA A 185 8.85 14.35 9.80
N ASN A 186 7.92 15.28 9.66
CA ASN A 186 6.84 15.48 10.63
C ASN A 186 5.62 14.66 10.19
N ILE A 187 5.28 13.62 10.94
CA ILE A 187 4.25 12.65 10.56
C ILE A 187 2.98 12.90 11.35
N VAL A 188 1.90 13.19 10.65
CA VAL A 188 0.58 13.41 11.19
C VAL A 188 -0.35 12.28 10.77
N VAL A 189 -0.84 11.51 11.75
CA VAL A 189 -1.76 10.38 11.50
C VAL A 189 -3.15 10.76 11.98
N TYR A 190 -4.11 10.76 11.05
CA TYR A 190 -5.52 11.01 11.38
C TYR A 190 -6.20 9.71 11.81
N TYR A 191 -6.97 9.79 12.89
CA TYR A 191 -7.76 8.68 13.41
C TYR A 191 -9.21 9.10 13.64
N PHE A 192 -10.11 8.14 13.63
CA PHE A 192 -11.54 8.39 13.76
C PHE A 192 -11.99 8.47 15.23
N ASP A 193 -11.51 7.53 16.05
CA ASP A 193 -11.85 7.41 17.48
C ASP A 193 -10.68 6.78 18.27
N GLU A 194 -10.81 6.71 19.59
CA GLU A 194 -9.76 6.16 20.46
C GLU A 194 -9.45 4.68 20.17
N ASN A 195 -10.41 3.88 19.71
CA ASN A 195 -10.16 2.48 19.34
C ASN A 195 -9.31 2.39 18.06
N SER A 196 -9.61 3.23 17.08
CA SER A 196 -8.82 3.32 15.85
C SER A 196 -7.41 3.85 16.14
N ARG A 197 -7.28 4.84 17.04
CA ARG A 197 -5.99 5.34 17.51
C ARG A 197 -5.14 4.22 18.10
N PHE A 198 -5.68 3.46 19.07
CA PHE A 198 -4.96 2.34 19.70
C PHE A 198 -4.51 1.29 18.68
N SER A 199 -5.36 1.00 17.69
CA SER A 199 -5.02 0.07 16.61
C SER A 199 -3.88 0.58 15.74
N LEU A 200 -3.87 1.87 15.42
CA LEU A 200 -2.80 2.53 14.66
C LEU A 200 -1.48 2.52 15.43
N GLU A 201 -1.50 2.88 16.72
CA GLU A 201 -0.31 2.86 17.58
C GLU A 201 0.29 1.45 17.67
N LYS A 202 -0.55 0.42 17.84
CA LYS A 202 -0.11 -0.99 17.84
C LYS A 202 0.54 -1.40 16.52
N ASN A 203 -0.04 -1.00 15.39
CA ASN A 203 0.50 -1.33 14.08
C ASN A 203 1.79 -0.57 13.79
N LEU A 204 1.85 0.70 14.20
CA LEU A 204 3.08 1.51 14.10
C LEU A 204 4.25 0.86 14.84
N LEU A 205 4.02 0.39 16.07
CA LEU A 205 5.06 -0.33 16.83
C LEU A 205 5.57 -1.58 16.09
N LYS A 206 4.71 -2.29 15.38
CA LYS A 206 5.14 -3.45 14.56
C LYS A 206 5.92 -3.04 13.30
N ILE A 207 5.63 -1.88 12.74
CA ILE A 207 6.36 -1.35 11.58
C ILE A 207 7.77 -0.94 12.01
N LEU A 208 7.89 -0.28 13.13
CA LEU A 208 9.16 0.26 13.63
C LEU A 208 10.08 -0.81 14.25
N GLY A 209 9.56 -1.98 14.61
CA GLY A 209 10.34 -3.12 15.13
C GLY A 209 10.20 -3.32 16.58
#